data_251dfd27ea55ec13d1e89ba82ced1501
#
_entry.id   251dfd27ea55ec13d1e89ba82ced1501
#
_cell.length_a   1.000
_cell.length_b   1.000
_cell.length_c   1.000
_cell.angle_alpha   90.00
_cell.angle_beta   90.00
_cell.angle_gamma   90.00
#
_symmetry.space_group_name_H-M   'P 1'
#
loop_
_entity.id
_entity.type
_entity.pdbx_description
1 polymer ?
#
loop_
_entity_poly.entity_id
_entity_poly.type
_entity_poly.pdbx_seq_one_letter_code
_entity_poly.pdbx_strand_id
1 'polypeptide(L)'
;LRRQRQMCIRDRYGEYIPLYEEYAKTIGEVFAREFPDGEVQLVTENGTPIVSTSMSLLATIIGKKVIRGKTMLVVDCKRDDVGFVCHTKNPPCNVLSNDSDYVEHATIYGCTCIENDIIHRDYSGPTNIGDKILISNVGAYGCNVANDFITHKPKCICIDDILSLIHI
;
A
#
# COMPACT_ATOMS: atom_id res chain seq x y z
N LEU A 1 -20.59 5.31 -1.32
CA LEU A 1 -20.00 4.13 -0.65
C LEU A 1 -19.54 3.03 -1.62
N ARG A 2 -20.27 2.76 -2.72
CA ARG A 2 -19.81 1.84 -3.78
C ARG A 2 -18.64 2.40 -4.60
N ARG A 3 -18.54 3.70 -4.78
CA ARG A 3 -17.47 4.36 -5.56
C ARG A 3 -16.10 4.28 -4.88
N GLN A 4 -16.02 4.52 -3.60
CA GLN A 4 -14.78 4.32 -2.83
C GLN A 4 -14.30 2.86 -2.84
N ARG A 5 -15.21 1.88 -2.83
CA ARG A 5 -14.85 0.47 -2.98
C ARG A 5 -14.24 0.15 -4.34
N GLN A 6 -14.76 0.70 -5.43
CA GLN A 6 -14.24 0.44 -6.78
C GLN A 6 -12.87 1.08 -7.01
N MET A 7 -12.65 2.30 -6.54
CA MET A 7 -11.35 2.98 -6.66
C MET A 7 -10.29 2.34 -5.76
N CYS A 8 -10.66 1.81 -4.60
CA CYS A 8 -9.80 0.97 -3.79
C CYS A 8 -9.52 -0.43 -4.38
N ILE A 9 -10.27 -0.90 -5.37
CA ILE A 9 -10.06 -2.20 -6.04
C ILE A 9 -8.88 -2.14 -7.02
N ARG A 10 -8.53 -0.97 -7.56
CA ARG A 10 -7.36 -0.81 -8.44
C ARG A 10 -6.03 -1.19 -7.77
N ASP A 11 -5.99 -1.26 -6.47
CA ASP A 11 -4.84 -1.74 -5.70
C ASP A 11 -4.80 -3.27 -5.56
N ARG A 12 -5.76 -4.00 -6.14
CA ARG A 12 -5.83 -5.46 -6.06
C ARG A 12 -5.29 -6.11 -7.33
N TYR A 13 -4.11 -6.54 -7.31
CA TYR A 13 -3.50 -7.81 -7.70
C TYR A 13 -4.16 -8.59 -8.85
N GLY A 14 -3.69 -8.42 -10.08
CA GLY A 14 -3.88 -9.37 -11.15
C GLY A 14 -5.27 -9.50 -11.79
N GLU A 15 -6.30 -8.89 -11.24
CA GLU A 15 -7.62 -8.80 -11.85
C GLU A 15 -7.72 -7.58 -12.77
N TYR A 16 -8.56 -7.66 -13.81
CA TYR A 16 -8.86 -6.51 -14.67
C TYR A 16 -9.33 -5.32 -13.85
N ILE A 17 -8.57 -4.24 -13.91
CA ILE A 17 -8.87 -3.00 -13.23
C ILE A 17 -9.14 -1.95 -14.29
N PRO A 18 -10.38 -1.39 -14.37
CA PRO A 18 -10.71 -0.38 -15.37
C PRO A 18 -9.78 0.83 -15.27
N LEU A 19 -9.37 1.36 -16.40
CA LEU A 19 -8.60 2.59 -16.49
C LEU A 19 -9.44 3.79 -16.05
N TYR A 20 -8.80 4.89 -15.68
CA TYR A 20 -9.52 6.13 -15.30
C TYR A 20 -10.40 6.64 -16.42
N GLU A 21 -9.97 6.49 -17.67
CA GLU A 21 -10.71 6.85 -18.86
C GLU A 21 -12.01 6.06 -18.99
N GLU A 22 -12.02 4.79 -18.65
CA GLU A 22 -13.23 3.94 -18.68
C GLU A 22 -14.23 4.38 -17.62
N TYR A 23 -13.75 4.71 -16.42
CA TYR A 23 -14.60 5.31 -15.37
C TYR A 23 -15.15 6.66 -15.80
N ALA A 24 -14.28 7.54 -16.32
CA ALA A 24 -14.68 8.87 -16.76
C ALA A 24 -15.71 8.81 -17.88
N LYS A 25 -15.51 7.91 -18.87
CA LYS A 25 -16.44 7.68 -19.97
C LYS A 25 -17.79 7.21 -19.45
N THR A 26 -17.81 6.15 -18.64
CA THR A 26 -19.06 5.58 -18.13
C THR A 26 -19.86 6.57 -17.29
N ILE A 27 -19.19 7.32 -16.41
CA ILE A 27 -19.83 8.34 -15.57
C ILE A 27 -20.28 9.53 -16.44
N GLY A 28 -19.42 9.97 -17.36
CA GLY A 28 -19.70 11.10 -18.25
C GLY A 28 -20.86 10.85 -19.19
N GLU A 29 -20.97 9.65 -19.77
CA GLU A 29 -22.10 9.27 -20.64
C GLU A 29 -23.43 9.30 -19.89
N VAL A 30 -23.47 8.76 -18.67
CA VAL A 30 -24.68 8.80 -17.84
C VAL A 30 -25.02 10.23 -17.46
N PHE A 31 -24.01 11.01 -17.04
CA PHE A 31 -24.20 12.39 -16.63
C PHE A 31 -24.70 13.28 -17.77
N ALA A 32 -24.10 13.16 -18.96
CA ALA A 32 -24.51 13.93 -20.14
C ALA A 32 -25.91 13.58 -20.61
N ARG A 33 -26.35 12.33 -20.46
CA ARG A 33 -27.68 11.89 -20.78
C ARG A 33 -28.74 12.46 -19.83
N GLU A 34 -28.43 12.45 -18.52
CA GLU A 34 -29.38 12.90 -17.47
C GLU A 34 -29.43 14.44 -17.34
N PHE A 35 -28.34 15.13 -17.73
CA PHE A 35 -28.20 16.59 -17.63
C PHE A 35 -27.68 17.20 -18.93
N PRO A 36 -28.48 17.15 -20.03
CA PRO A 36 -28.01 17.56 -21.36
C PRO A 36 -27.77 19.06 -21.50
N ASP A 37 -28.42 19.88 -20.67
CA ASP A 37 -28.40 21.35 -20.80
C ASP A 37 -27.13 21.99 -20.23
N GLY A 38 -26.25 21.21 -19.60
CA GLY A 38 -24.98 21.69 -19.06
C GLY A 38 -25.08 22.57 -17.82
N GLU A 39 -26.28 22.70 -17.24
CA GLU A 39 -26.49 23.52 -16.04
C GLU A 39 -25.93 22.92 -14.75
N VAL A 40 -25.62 21.61 -14.75
CA VAL A 40 -25.15 20.91 -13.60
C VAL A 40 -23.66 20.58 -13.77
N GLN A 41 -22.83 20.88 -12.77
CA GLN A 41 -21.43 20.56 -12.75
C GLN A 41 -21.19 19.21 -12.05
N LEU A 42 -20.47 18.30 -12.71
CA LEU A 42 -19.99 17.07 -12.08
C LEU A 42 -18.69 17.35 -11.33
N VAL A 43 -18.72 17.18 -10.01
CA VAL A 43 -17.54 17.25 -9.15
C VAL A 43 -17.22 15.86 -8.62
N THR A 44 -15.98 15.42 -8.78
CA THR A 44 -15.51 14.11 -8.28
C THR A 44 -14.44 14.30 -7.22
N GLU A 45 -14.58 13.60 -6.10
CA GLU A 45 -13.57 13.53 -5.05
C GLU A 45 -12.76 12.23 -5.22
N ASN A 46 -11.73 12.27 -6.04
CA ASN A 46 -10.86 11.14 -6.26
C ASN A 46 -9.85 11.04 -5.10
N GLY A 47 -9.93 9.95 -4.33
CA GLY A 47 -9.07 9.75 -3.16
C GLY A 47 -7.82 8.91 -3.44
N THR A 48 -7.68 7.84 -2.68
CA THR A 48 -6.55 6.89 -2.67
C THR A 48 -5.93 6.56 -4.04
N PRO A 49 -6.70 6.30 -5.12
CA PRO A 49 -6.09 5.83 -6.37
C PRO A 49 -5.20 6.83 -7.08
N ILE A 50 -5.39 8.13 -6.85
CA ILE A 50 -4.57 9.16 -7.51
C ILE A 50 -3.16 9.20 -6.96
N VAL A 51 -3.01 9.01 -5.65
CA VAL A 51 -1.73 9.24 -4.96
C VAL A 51 -1.13 7.97 -4.35
N SER A 52 -1.86 6.84 -4.30
CA SER A 52 -1.36 5.62 -3.67
C SER A 52 -0.04 5.14 -4.25
N THR A 53 0.11 5.17 -5.56
CA THR A 53 1.29 4.68 -6.27
C THR A 53 2.48 5.64 -6.23
N SER A 54 2.31 6.86 -5.72
CA SER A 54 3.38 7.87 -5.67
C SER A 54 4.48 7.56 -4.65
N MET A 55 4.21 6.67 -3.68
CA MET A 55 5.15 6.34 -2.62
C MET A 55 5.19 4.84 -2.34
N SER A 56 6.36 4.38 -1.93
CA SER A 56 6.59 3.05 -1.38
C SER A 56 7.33 3.18 -0.05
N LEU A 57 7.09 2.25 0.86
CA LEU A 57 7.78 2.16 2.15
C LEU A 57 8.81 1.03 2.07
N LEU A 58 10.06 1.34 2.36
CA LEU A 58 11.13 0.37 2.50
C LEU A 58 11.30 0.03 3.97
N ALA A 59 11.10 -1.23 4.32
CA ALA A 59 11.27 -1.75 5.67
C ALA A 59 12.25 -2.93 5.70
N THR A 60 12.63 -3.36 6.89
CA THR A 60 13.52 -4.51 7.11
C THR A 60 12.74 -5.59 7.86
N ILE A 61 12.90 -6.85 7.46
CA ILE A 61 12.40 -7.99 8.23
C ILE A 61 13.30 -8.18 9.46
N ILE A 62 12.77 -7.91 10.64
CA ILE A 62 13.53 -7.98 11.91
C ILE A 62 13.21 -9.21 12.74
N GLY A 63 12.21 -9.98 12.36
CA GLY A 63 11.83 -11.20 13.06
C GLY A 63 11.05 -12.17 12.20
N LYS A 64 11.25 -13.48 12.46
CA LYS A 64 10.55 -14.59 11.83
C LYS A 64 10.25 -15.63 12.88
N LYS A 65 8.99 -16.01 13.07
CA LYS A 65 8.55 -17.01 14.06
C LYS A 65 7.48 -17.91 13.47
N VAL A 66 7.43 -19.14 13.94
CA VAL A 66 6.33 -20.06 13.66
C VAL A 66 5.58 -20.34 14.96
N ILE A 67 4.31 -19.97 15.02
CA ILE A 67 3.45 -20.17 16.18
C ILE A 67 2.19 -20.93 15.74
N ARG A 68 2.00 -22.11 16.32
CA ARG A 68 0.85 -22.99 16.00
C ARG A 68 0.72 -23.27 14.48
N GLY A 69 1.85 -23.51 13.82
CA GLY A 69 1.90 -23.80 12.38
C GLY A 69 1.71 -22.57 11.47
N LYS A 70 1.61 -21.35 12.02
CA LYS A 70 1.52 -20.10 11.23
C LYS A 70 2.83 -19.34 11.28
N THR A 71 3.34 -18.99 10.12
CA THR A 71 4.53 -18.14 10.00
C THR A 71 4.16 -16.69 10.23
N MET A 72 4.90 -16.05 11.12
CA MET A 72 4.78 -14.63 11.45
C MET A 72 6.11 -13.94 11.16
N LEU A 73 6.04 -12.86 10.41
CA LEU A 73 7.15 -11.97 10.12
C LEU A 73 6.94 -10.66 10.86
N VAL A 74 8.00 -10.06 11.32
CA VAL A 74 7.97 -8.72 11.95
C VAL A 74 8.89 -7.82 11.15
N VAL A 75 8.42 -6.63 10.82
CA VAL A 75 9.20 -5.60 10.12
C VAL A 75 9.42 -4.38 11.00
N ASP A 76 10.41 -3.56 10.68
CA ASP A 76 10.82 -2.38 11.46
C ASP A 76 9.94 -1.13 11.23
N CYS A 77 8.77 -1.28 10.61
CA CYS A 77 7.77 -0.23 10.44
C CYS A 77 6.45 -0.60 11.12
N LYS A 78 5.52 0.35 11.19
CA LYS A 78 4.19 0.19 11.76
C LYS A 78 3.13 0.13 10.66
N ARG A 79 1.99 -0.46 10.96
CA ARG A 79 0.80 -0.40 10.10
C ARG A 79 0.42 1.05 9.74
N ASP A 80 0.53 1.96 10.70
CA ASP A 80 0.19 3.37 10.48
C ASP A 80 1.16 4.07 9.52
N ASP A 81 2.39 3.58 9.38
CA ASP A 81 3.35 4.08 8.38
C ASP A 81 2.96 3.67 6.95
N VAL A 82 2.22 2.57 6.80
CA VAL A 82 1.66 2.11 5.52
C VAL A 82 0.35 2.82 5.19
N GLY A 83 -0.37 3.27 6.19
CA GLY A 83 -1.64 3.96 6.04
C GLY A 83 -2.87 3.05 6.07
N PHE A 84 -4.04 3.61 5.75
CA PHE A 84 -5.33 2.92 5.93
C PHE A 84 -5.55 1.71 5.01
N VAL A 85 -4.77 1.57 3.95
CA VAL A 85 -4.91 0.46 2.98
C VAL A 85 -4.76 -0.89 3.67
N CYS A 86 -3.79 -1.05 4.56
CA CYS A 86 -3.53 -2.31 5.26
C CYS A 86 -4.58 -2.70 6.32
N HIS A 87 -5.52 -1.81 6.64
CA HIS A 87 -6.62 -2.13 7.58
C HIS A 87 -7.61 -3.15 6.98
N THR A 88 -7.83 -3.08 5.69
CA THR A 88 -8.83 -3.91 4.99
C THR A 88 -8.26 -4.74 3.85
N LYS A 89 -7.02 -4.48 3.43
CA LYS A 89 -6.37 -5.10 2.29
C LYS A 89 -4.91 -5.38 2.58
N ASN A 90 -4.33 -6.25 1.80
CA ASN A 90 -2.90 -6.47 1.79
C ASN A 90 -2.24 -5.51 0.80
N PRO A 91 -1.31 -4.66 1.20
CA PRO A 91 -0.53 -3.86 0.26
C PRO A 91 0.40 -4.77 -0.55
N PRO A 92 0.80 -4.39 -1.78
CA PRO A 92 1.83 -5.11 -2.51
C PRO A 92 3.14 -5.09 -1.74
N CYS A 93 3.70 -6.28 -1.52
CA CYS A 93 4.96 -6.46 -0.80
C CYS A 93 5.94 -7.24 -1.66
N ASN A 94 7.15 -6.70 -1.84
CA ASN A 94 8.25 -7.34 -2.54
C ASN A 94 9.48 -7.38 -1.66
N VAL A 95 10.02 -8.56 -1.38
CA VAL A 95 11.30 -8.71 -0.71
C VAL A 95 12.44 -8.54 -1.72
N LEU A 96 13.36 -7.64 -1.41
CA LEU A 96 14.52 -7.32 -2.23
C LEU A 96 15.68 -8.22 -1.78
N SER A 97 15.65 -9.49 -2.16
CA SER A 97 16.69 -10.46 -1.86
C SER A 97 16.84 -11.45 -3.00
N ASN A 98 18.07 -11.93 -3.22
CA ASN A 98 18.40 -12.90 -4.26
C ASN A 98 18.55 -14.34 -3.72
N ASP A 99 18.61 -14.51 -2.40
CA ASP A 99 18.87 -15.82 -1.76
C ASP A 99 18.15 -15.87 -0.41
N SER A 100 16.85 -16.05 -0.44
CA SER A 100 16.01 -16.11 0.75
C SER A 100 15.17 -17.38 0.78
N ASP A 101 14.94 -17.88 1.99
CA ASP A 101 13.95 -18.93 2.23
C ASP A 101 12.57 -18.46 1.73
N TYR A 102 11.80 -19.39 1.22
CA TYR A 102 10.44 -19.12 0.78
C TYR A 102 9.44 -19.48 1.88
N VAL A 103 8.44 -18.63 2.10
CA VAL A 103 7.31 -18.89 3.01
C VAL A 103 6.00 -18.79 2.26
N GLU A 104 5.01 -19.54 2.74
CA GLU A 104 3.63 -19.47 2.26
C GLU A 104 2.72 -19.04 3.40
N HIS A 105 1.70 -18.26 3.06
CA HIS A 105 0.64 -17.85 3.97
C HIS A 105 1.13 -17.20 5.28
N ALA A 106 2.21 -16.42 5.21
CA ALA A 106 2.75 -15.70 6.37
C ALA A 106 1.94 -14.43 6.66
N THR A 107 1.87 -14.06 7.93
CA THR A 107 1.37 -12.75 8.34
C THR A 107 2.54 -11.83 8.64
N ILE A 108 2.55 -10.64 8.04
CA ILE A 108 3.53 -9.59 8.31
C ILE A 108 2.95 -8.62 9.34
N TYR A 109 3.63 -8.50 10.47
CA TYR A 109 3.33 -7.59 11.57
C TYR A 109 4.30 -6.41 11.57
N GLY A 110 3.83 -5.28 12.04
CA GLY A 110 4.70 -4.15 12.39
C GLY A 110 5.49 -4.39 13.68
N CYS A 111 6.27 -3.39 14.07
CA CYS A 111 7.17 -3.47 15.23
C CYS A 111 6.56 -3.07 16.56
N THR A 112 5.27 -2.75 16.61
CA THR A 112 4.62 -2.28 17.83
C THR A 112 4.03 -3.43 18.67
N CYS A 113 3.68 -3.13 19.92
CA CYS A 113 2.97 -4.05 20.79
C CYS A 113 1.46 -4.10 20.55
N ILE A 114 0.95 -3.39 19.55
CA ILE A 114 -0.48 -3.38 19.20
C ILE A 114 -0.83 -4.69 18.49
N GLU A 115 -1.81 -5.42 19.01
CA GLU A 115 -2.24 -6.70 18.47
C GLU A 115 -2.65 -6.61 16.98
N ASN A 116 -3.23 -5.49 16.57
CA ASN A 116 -3.66 -5.21 15.21
C ASN A 116 -2.62 -4.48 14.35
N ASP A 117 -1.35 -4.47 14.74
CA ASP A 117 -0.27 -3.92 13.93
C ASP A 117 0.09 -4.90 12.80
N ILE A 118 -0.91 -5.18 11.95
CA ILE A 118 -0.82 -6.12 10.83
C ILE A 118 -0.71 -5.34 9.53
N ILE A 119 0.35 -5.60 8.78
CA ILE A 119 0.62 -4.99 7.49
C ILE A 119 0.10 -5.86 6.35
N HIS A 120 0.36 -7.17 6.39
CA HIS A 120 -0.08 -8.10 5.35
C HIS A 120 -0.51 -9.42 5.97
N ARG A 121 -1.69 -9.94 5.59
CA ARG A 121 -2.33 -11.08 6.24
C ARG A 121 -2.08 -12.43 5.57
N ASP A 122 -1.56 -12.43 4.36
CA ASP A 122 -1.39 -13.64 3.56
C ASP A 122 -0.23 -13.46 2.56
N TYR A 123 0.97 -13.27 3.10
CA TYR A 123 2.17 -13.10 2.30
C TYR A 123 2.77 -14.46 1.91
N SER A 124 3.08 -14.62 0.63
CA SER A 124 3.86 -15.74 0.12
C SER A 124 5.02 -15.21 -0.71
N GLY A 125 6.23 -15.61 -0.36
CA GLY A 125 7.42 -15.09 -1.01
C GLY A 125 8.71 -15.35 -0.25
N PRO A 126 9.85 -14.84 -0.77
CA PRO A 126 11.15 -14.96 -0.11
C PRO A 126 11.17 -14.17 1.20
N THR A 127 11.85 -14.72 2.24
CA THR A 127 11.99 -14.04 3.54
C THR A 127 13.17 -14.56 4.34
N ASN A 128 14.12 -13.69 4.67
CA ASN A 128 15.07 -13.91 5.75
C ASN A 128 15.10 -12.70 6.69
N ILE A 129 15.52 -12.91 7.92
CA ILE A 129 15.77 -11.79 8.83
C ILE A 129 16.94 -10.98 8.27
N GLY A 130 16.74 -9.66 8.18
CA GLY A 130 17.66 -8.71 7.55
C GLY A 130 17.30 -8.33 6.12
N ASP A 131 16.42 -9.08 5.45
CA ASP A 131 15.95 -8.74 4.11
C ASP A 131 15.18 -7.42 4.10
N LYS A 132 15.33 -6.70 2.99
CA LYS A 132 14.55 -5.48 2.74
C LYS A 132 13.24 -5.86 2.05
N ILE A 133 12.16 -5.30 2.54
CA ILE A 133 10.83 -5.45 1.97
C ILE A 133 10.31 -4.09 1.49
N LEU A 134 9.94 -4.03 0.23
CA LEU A 134 9.30 -2.87 -0.38
C LEU A 134 7.78 -3.05 -0.31
N ILE A 135 7.12 -2.15 0.41
CA ILE A 135 5.67 -2.10 0.55
C ILE A 135 5.18 -0.97 -0.34
N SER A 136 4.45 -1.32 -1.40
CA SER A 136 4.00 -0.36 -2.40
C SER A 136 2.62 0.23 -2.07
N ASN A 137 2.24 1.29 -2.81
CA ASN A 137 0.94 1.96 -2.71
C ASN A 137 0.67 2.63 -1.35
N VAL A 138 1.69 3.22 -0.74
CA VAL A 138 1.59 3.92 0.55
C VAL A 138 1.41 5.43 0.43
N GLY A 139 1.32 5.98 -0.79
CA GLY A 139 1.22 7.43 -1.02
C GLY A 139 -0.08 8.06 -0.52
N ALA A 140 -1.15 7.25 -0.40
CA ALA A 140 -2.41 7.73 0.13
C ALA A 140 -2.48 7.55 1.65
N TYR A 141 -2.54 8.65 2.38
CA TYR A 141 -2.65 8.72 3.84
C TYR A 141 -1.42 8.22 4.64
N GLY A 142 -0.47 7.49 4.06
CA GLY A 142 0.69 6.96 4.78
C GLY A 142 1.41 8.03 5.61
N CYS A 143 1.89 9.09 4.98
CA CYS A 143 2.57 10.17 5.68
C CYS A 143 1.68 10.94 6.68
N ASN A 144 0.37 11.02 6.42
CA ASN A 144 -0.55 11.82 7.24
C ASN A 144 -0.96 11.09 8.52
N VAL A 145 -1.07 9.76 8.49
CA VAL A 145 -1.47 8.95 9.65
C VAL A 145 -0.30 8.36 10.40
N ALA A 146 0.89 8.34 9.79
CA ALA A 146 2.11 7.95 10.46
C ALA A 146 2.33 8.80 11.73
N ASN A 147 2.72 8.15 12.81
CA ASN A 147 2.88 8.76 14.12
C ASN A 147 4.20 8.33 14.78
N ASP A 148 4.59 8.98 15.86
CA ASP A 148 5.81 8.67 16.62
C ASP A 148 5.57 7.65 17.77
N PHE A 149 4.62 6.76 17.63
CA PHE A 149 4.37 5.71 18.60
C PHE A 149 5.41 4.59 18.51
N ILE A 150 6.16 4.34 19.58
CA ILE A 150 7.26 3.36 19.74
C ILE A 150 8.47 3.68 18.85
N THR A 151 8.25 3.94 17.59
CA THR A 151 9.31 4.32 16.62
C THR A 151 8.96 5.66 15.98
N HIS A 152 9.96 6.38 15.52
CA HIS A 152 9.74 7.60 14.76
C HIS A 152 9.10 7.31 13.39
N LYS A 153 8.45 8.33 12.85
CA LYS A 153 7.94 8.31 11.48
C LYS A 153 9.06 8.00 10.49
N PRO A 154 8.78 7.21 9.44
CA PRO A 154 9.74 7.01 8.36
C PRO A 154 10.14 8.34 7.71
N LYS A 155 11.40 8.44 7.30
CA LYS A 155 11.87 9.58 6.51
C LYS A 155 11.39 9.44 5.08
N CYS A 156 10.83 10.51 4.52
CA CYS A 156 10.51 10.58 3.10
C CYS A 156 11.76 11.01 2.32
N ILE A 157 12.06 10.30 1.25
CA ILE A 157 13.17 10.58 0.35
C ILE A 157 12.60 10.66 -1.06
N CYS A 158 12.95 11.69 -1.82
CA CYS A 158 12.65 11.77 -3.23
C CYS A 158 13.66 10.91 -4.02
N ILE A 159 13.21 10.02 -4.89
CA ILE A 159 14.11 9.15 -5.67
C ILE A 159 14.94 9.99 -6.65
N ASP A 160 14.39 11.06 -7.21
CA ASP A 160 15.10 11.94 -8.12
C ASP A 160 16.30 12.64 -7.44
N ASP A 161 16.18 12.95 -6.15
CA ASP A 161 17.27 13.50 -5.35
C ASP A 161 18.42 12.48 -5.16
N ILE A 162 18.08 11.19 -5.02
CA ILE A 162 19.08 10.12 -4.90
C ILE A 162 19.84 9.95 -6.22
N LEU A 163 19.14 9.95 -7.35
CA LEU A 163 19.76 9.80 -8.66
C LEU A 163 20.70 10.96 -8.98
N SER A 164 20.41 12.18 -8.51
CA SER A 164 21.30 13.32 -8.65
C SER A 164 22.59 13.19 -7.84
N LEU A 165 22.58 12.45 -6.73
CA LEU A 165 23.75 12.18 -5.89
C LEU A 165 24.66 11.06 -6.42
N ILE A 166 24.14 10.21 -7.30
CA ILE A 166 24.90 9.08 -7.89
C ILE A 166 25.66 9.52 -9.15
N HIS A 167 25.36 10.69 -9.70
CA HIS A 167 26.00 11.25 -10.89
C HIS A 167 27.14 12.26 -10.59
N ILE A 168 27.71 12.26 -9.39
CA ILE A 168 28.88 13.05 -9.01
C ILE A 168 30.14 12.17 -9.04
#